data_15b4a61cf754e6402b37bc8f25c6b5b7
#
_entry.id   15b4a61cf754e6402b37bc8f25c6b5b7
#
_cell.length_a   1.000
_cell.length_b   1.000
_cell.length_c   1.000
_cell.angle_alpha   90.00
_cell.angle_beta   90.00
_cell.angle_gamma   90.00
#
_symmetry.space_group_name_H-M   'P 1'
#
loop_
_entity.id
_entity.type
_entity.pdbx_description
1 polymer ?
#
loop_
_entity_poly.entity_id
_entity_poly.type
_entity_poly.pdbx_seq_one_letter_code
_entity_poly.pdbx_strand_id
1 'polypeptide(L)'
;EQETENVGEDFILQEIIHNQFANKEYEATEQALRDFLSINHSKDAIDRGTFYLGETLLYQGKYQQALSCFLQVQDRFPDLTTRWIQVALDGYQLPTSSY
;
A
#
# COMPACT_ATOMS: atom_id res chain seq x y z
N GLU A 1 -18.15 20.08 -4.30
CA GLU A 1 -18.59 18.88 -3.61
C GLU A 1 -17.65 17.72 -3.85
N GLN A 2 -17.22 17.58 -5.13
CA GLN A 2 -16.21 16.55 -5.41
C GLN A 2 -14.91 16.84 -4.67
N GLU A 3 -14.55 18.12 -4.58
CA GLU A 3 -13.38 18.50 -3.83
C GLU A 3 -13.51 18.12 -2.37
N THR A 4 -14.71 18.30 -1.83
CA THR A 4 -14.95 17.94 -0.44
C THR A 4 -14.78 16.44 -0.23
N GLU A 5 -15.33 15.64 -1.15
CA GLU A 5 -15.19 14.20 -1.05
C GLU A 5 -13.74 13.77 -1.16
N ASN A 6 -13.01 14.38 -2.11
CA ASN A 6 -11.60 14.04 -2.29
C ASN A 6 -10.79 14.41 -1.06
N VAL A 7 -11.12 15.54 -0.46
CA VAL A 7 -10.45 15.95 0.77
C VAL A 7 -10.73 14.96 1.88
N GLY A 8 -11.99 14.48 1.96
CA GLY A 8 -12.34 13.49 2.96
C GLY A 8 -11.59 12.18 2.79
N GLU A 9 -11.50 11.71 1.56
CA GLU A 9 -10.76 10.48 1.27
C GLU A 9 -9.28 10.64 1.63
N ASP A 10 -8.72 11.76 1.24
CA ASP A 10 -7.32 12.04 1.51
C ASP A 10 -7.08 12.12 3.01
N PHE A 11 -7.99 12.75 3.72
CA PHE A 11 -7.88 12.86 5.17
C PHE A 11 -7.86 11.48 5.83
N ILE A 12 -8.75 10.59 5.41
CA ILE A 12 -8.82 9.24 5.98
C ILE A 12 -7.51 8.50 5.72
N LEU A 13 -6.99 8.56 4.49
CA LEU A 13 -5.73 7.91 4.17
C LEU A 13 -4.59 8.47 5.01
N GLN A 14 -4.55 9.79 5.15
CA GLN A 14 -3.50 10.42 5.95
C GLN A 14 -3.58 10.00 7.40
N GLU A 15 -4.79 9.87 7.93
CA GLU A 15 -4.96 9.42 9.31
C GLU A 15 -4.40 8.01 9.50
N ILE A 16 -4.69 7.12 8.56
CA ILE A 16 -4.20 5.76 8.66
C ILE A 16 -2.68 5.75 8.62
N ILE A 17 -2.09 6.49 7.69
CA ILE A 17 -0.65 6.52 7.53
C ILE A 17 0.03 7.14 8.74
N HIS A 18 -0.50 8.26 9.22
CA HIS A 18 0.14 8.96 10.34
C HIS A 18 -0.01 8.20 11.65
N ASN A 19 -1.14 7.58 11.88
CA ASN A 19 -1.41 7.00 13.20
C ASN A 19 -0.92 5.57 13.31
N GLN A 20 -1.07 4.77 12.27
CA GLN A 20 -0.78 3.35 12.38
C GLN A 20 0.48 2.95 11.63
N PHE A 21 0.63 3.43 10.41
CA PHE A 21 1.81 3.09 9.62
C PHE A 21 3.07 3.69 10.24
N ALA A 22 3.00 4.95 10.64
CA ALA A 22 4.16 5.63 11.22
C ALA A 22 4.56 5.01 12.56
N ASN A 23 3.60 4.42 13.27
CA ASN A 23 3.88 3.75 14.54
C ASN A 23 4.26 2.28 14.34
N LYS A 24 4.44 1.85 13.10
CA LYS A 24 4.84 0.49 12.74
C LYS A 24 3.82 -0.55 13.18
N GLU A 25 2.56 -0.17 13.24
CA GLU A 25 1.45 -1.08 13.53
C GLU A 25 0.94 -1.65 12.22
N TYR A 26 1.74 -2.51 11.61
CA TYR A 26 1.49 -2.91 10.22
C TYR A 26 0.24 -3.75 10.05
N GLU A 27 -0.06 -4.63 11.00
CA GLU A 27 -1.28 -5.43 10.90
C GLU A 27 -2.52 -4.55 11.00
N ALA A 28 -2.51 -3.61 11.93
CA ALA A 28 -3.62 -2.68 12.07
C ALA A 28 -3.74 -1.78 10.85
N THR A 29 -2.60 -1.35 10.31
CA THR A 29 -2.58 -0.55 9.11
C THR A 29 -3.17 -1.32 7.93
N GLU A 30 -2.78 -2.58 7.79
CA GLU A 30 -3.32 -3.41 6.72
C GLU A 30 -4.83 -3.50 6.81
N GLN A 31 -5.36 -3.78 7.99
CA GLN A 31 -6.79 -3.89 8.16
C GLN A 31 -7.50 -2.59 7.83
N ALA A 32 -6.96 -1.48 8.32
CA ALA A 32 -7.56 -0.16 8.05
C ALA A 32 -7.56 0.15 6.57
N LEU A 33 -6.47 -0.18 5.86
CA LEU A 33 -6.39 0.06 4.42
C LEU A 33 -7.34 -0.84 3.65
N ARG A 34 -7.47 -2.11 4.07
CA ARG A 34 -8.41 -3.00 3.40
C ARG A 34 -9.85 -2.53 3.60
N ASP A 35 -10.16 -2.05 4.81
CA ASP A 35 -11.49 -1.48 5.06
C ASP A 35 -11.72 -0.26 4.20
N PHE A 36 -10.72 0.62 4.10
CA PHE A 36 -10.82 1.79 3.25
C PHE A 36 -11.09 1.40 1.79
N LEU A 37 -10.33 0.44 1.29
CA LEU A 37 -10.43 0.03 -0.11
C LEU A 37 -11.72 -0.72 -0.42
N SER A 38 -12.41 -1.23 0.59
CA SER A 38 -13.66 -1.95 0.39
C SER A 38 -14.84 -1.02 0.11
N ILE A 39 -14.65 0.28 0.28
CA ILE A 39 -15.70 1.28 0.05
C ILE A 39 -15.38 2.01 -1.24
N ASN A 40 -16.41 2.52 -1.90
CA ASN A 40 -16.21 3.26 -3.14
C ASN A 40 -15.49 4.58 -2.88
N HIS A 41 -14.40 4.77 -3.59
CA HIS A 41 -13.60 5.99 -3.52
C HIS A 41 -13.21 6.39 -4.93
N SER A 42 -12.60 7.57 -5.04
CA SER A 42 -12.05 7.98 -6.33
C SER A 42 -10.92 7.04 -6.74
N LYS A 43 -10.66 6.99 -8.04
CA LYS A 43 -9.57 6.14 -8.54
C LYS A 43 -8.24 6.55 -7.92
N ASP A 44 -8.01 7.85 -7.75
CA ASP A 44 -6.78 8.33 -7.15
C ASP A 44 -6.63 7.81 -5.72
N ALA A 45 -7.69 7.85 -4.93
CA ALA A 45 -7.63 7.37 -3.56
C ALA A 45 -7.41 5.86 -3.52
N ILE A 46 -8.08 5.13 -4.41
CA ILE A 46 -7.90 3.68 -4.51
C ILE A 46 -6.44 3.34 -4.87
N ASP A 47 -5.89 4.05 -5.84
CA ASP A 47 -4.51 3.77 -6.27
C ASP A 47 -3.53 4.06 -5.15
N ARG A 48 -3.69 5.18 -4.47
CA ARG A 48 -2.79 5.51 -3.37
C ARG A 48 -2.93 4.54 -2.20
N GLY A 49 -4.17 4.20 -1.88
CA GLY A 49 -4.42 3.22 -0.82
C GLY A 49 -3.83 1.86 -1.14
N THR A 50 -3.93 1.43 -2.39
CA THR A 50 -3.36 0.16 -2.82
C THR A 50 -1.83 0.19 -2.72
N PHE A 51 -1.22 1.31 -3.07
CA PHE A 51 0.22 1.45 -2.95
C PHE A 51 0.65 1.34 -1.48
N TYR A 52 -0.03 2.03 -0.58
CA TYR A 52 0.28 1.95 0.85
C TYR A 52 0.05 0.56 1.40
N LEU A 53 -0.97 -0.11 0.90
CA LEU A 53 -1.21 -1.50 1.31
C LEU A 53 -0.04 -2.38 0.90
N GLY A 54 0.50 -2.15 -0.30
CA GLY A 54 1.67 -2.88 -0.75
C GLY A 54 2.85 -2.69 0.18
N GLU A 55 3.12 -1.45 0.57
CA GLU A 55 4.21 -1.18 1.51
C GLU A 55 3.97 -1.86 2.85
N THR A 56 2.73 -1.80 3.32
CA THR A 56 2.37 -2.40 4.61
C THR A 56 2.56 -3.91 4.58
N LEU A 57 2.17 -4.53 3.49
CA LEU A 57 2.34 -5.98 3.34
C LEU A 57 3.82 -6.34 3.25
N LEU A 58 4.59 -5.52 2.57
CA LEU A 58 6.02 -5.77 2.42
C LEU A 58 6.71 -5.75 3.78
N TYR A 59 6.37 -4.80 4.63
CA TYR A 59 6.97 -4.72 5.97
C TYR A 59 6.57 -5.88 6.87
N GLN A 60 5.51 -6.59 6.51
CA GLN A 60 5.12 -7.79 7.24
C GLN A 60 5.74 -9.05 6.65
N GLY A 61 6.50 -8.92 5.57
CA GLY A 61 7.08 -10.08 4.91
C GLY A 61 6.14 -10.79 3.97
N LYS A 62 4.98 -10.19 3.67
CA LYS A 62 4.00 -10.77 2.75
C LYS A 62 4.32 -10.33 1.34
N TYR A 63 5.43 -10.84 0.81
CA TYR A 63 6.02 -10.31 -0.42
C TYR A 63 5.17 -10.54 -1.66
N GLN A 64 4.53 -11.70 -1.78
CA GLN A 64 3.68 -11.96 -2.95
C GLN A 64 2.50 -11.01 -3.00
N GLN A 65 1.86 -10.81 -1.86
CA GLN A 65 0.73 -9.88 -1.80
C GLN A 65 1.16 -8.46 -2.07
N ALA A 66 2.33 -8.08 -1.55
CA ALA A 66 2.88 -6.74 -1.80
C ALA A 66 3.13 -6.54 -3.29
N LEU A 67 3.73 -7.53 -3.94
CA LEU A 67 3.98 -7.46 -5.39
C LEU A 67 2.69 -7.23 -6.15
N SER A 68 1.64 -7.96 -5.79
CA SER A 68 0.35 -7.82 -6.46
C SER A 68 -0.16 -6.38 -6.35
N CYS A 69 -0.04 -5.78 -5.17
CA CYS A 69 -0.47 -4.40 -4.98
C CYS A 69 0.33 -3.44 -5.85
N PHE A 70 1.65 -3.58 -5.87
CA PHE A 70 2.49 -2.68 -6.65
C PHE A 70 2.21 -2.82 -8.14
N LEU A 71 2.00 -4.04 -8.62
CA LEU A 71 1.70 -4.25 -10.03
C LEU A 71 0.38 -3.61 -10.43
N GLN A 72 -0.60 -3.60 -9.53
CA GLN A 72 -1.89 -2.99 -9.82
C GLN A 72 -1.78 -1.49 -10.07
N VAL A 73 -0.82 -0.84 -9.44
CA VAL A 73 -0.69 0.62 -9.55
C VAL A 73 0.58 1.04 -10.28
N GLN A 74 1.20 0.12 -11.01
CA GLN A 74 2.45 0.39 -11.71
C GLN A 74 2.30 1.50 -12.74
N ASP A 75 1.18 1.52 -13.45
CA ASP A 75 0.94 2.56 -14.45
C ASP A 75 0.82 3.93 -13.81
N ARG A 76 0.32 3.97 -12.60
CA ARG A 76 0.07 5.23 -11.91
C ARG A 76 1.33 5.77 -11.26
N PHE A 77 2.16 4.89 -10.72
CA PHE A 77 3.37 5.28 -10.01
C PHE A 77 4.56 4.47 -10.51
N PRO A 78 4.96 4.67 -11.77
CA PRO A 78 5.96 3.78 -12.37
C PRO A 78 7.31 3.78 -11.66
N ASP A 79 7.79 4.94 -11.27
CA ASP A 79 9.12 5.00 -10.64
C ASP A 79 9.10 4.42 -9.24
N LEU A 80 8.07 4.76 -8.46
CA LEU A 80 7.96 4.27 -7.10
C LEU A 80 7.73 2.77 -7.08
N THR A 81 6.82 2.27 -7.93
CA THR A 81 6.52 0.85 -7.92
C THR A 81 7.69 0.01 -8.40
N THR A 82 8.45 0.50 -9.36
CA THR A 82 9.64 -0.23 -9.83
C THR A 82 10.60 -0.46 -8.66
N ARG A 83 10.82 0.56 -7.87
CA ARG A 83 11.73 0.47 -6.75
C ARG A 83 11.21 -0.51 -5.69
N TRP A 84 9.93 -0.39 -5.34
CA TRP A 84 9.35 -1.25 -4.33
C TRP A 84 9.20 -2.70 -4.79
N ILE A 85 8.91 -2.90 -6.07
CA ILE A 85 8.86 -4.25 -6.63
C ILE A 85 10.23 -4.92 -6.49
N GLN A 86 11.29 -4.19 -6.75
CA GLN A 86 12.64 -4.74 -6.59
C GLN A 86 12.89 -5.15 -5.15
N VAL A 87 12.49 -4.30 -4.20
CA VAL A 87 12.65 -4.62 -2.79
C VAL A 87 11.87 -5.89 -2.44
N ALA A 88 10.65 -6.00 -2.94
CA ALA A 88 9.83 -7.17 -2.66
C ALA A 88 10.43 -8.44 -3.25
N LEU A 89 10.96 -8.35 -4.48
CA LEU A 89 11.58 -9.49 -5.10
C LEU A 89 12.84 -9.93 -4.35
N ASP A 90 13.63 -8.97 -3.91
CA ASP A 90 14.82 -9.29 -3.14
C ASP A 90 14.46 -9.99 -1.84
N GLY A 91 13.43 -9.49 -1.16
CA GLY A 91 12.98 -10.12 0.07
C GLY A 91 12.45 -11.52 -0.15
N TYR A 92 11.67 -11.69 -1.21
CA TYR A 92 11.09 -12.98 -1.51
C TYR A 92 12.17 -14.02 -1.84
N GLN A 93 13.26 -13.59 -2.46
CA GLN A 93 14.33 -14.48 -2.87
C GLN A 93 15.29 -14.82 -1.76
N LEU A 94 15.31 -14.04 -0.69
CA LEU A 94 16.25 -14.28 0.40
C LEU A 94 16.22 -15.70 0.96
N PRO A 95 15.04 -16.29 1.24
CA PRO A 95 15.02 -17.66 1.74
C PRO A 95 15.64 -18.66 0.77
N THR A 96 15.45 -18.43 -0.54
CA THR A 96 15.99 -19.29 -1.55
C THR A 96 17.51 -19.15 -1.62
N SER A 97 18.00 -17.93 -1.51
CA SER A 97 19.42 -17.67 -1.66
C SER A 97 20.21 -18.13 -0.45
N SER A 98 19.54 -18.50 0.62
CA SER A 98 20.25 -18.97 1.83
C SER A 98 20.82 -20.38 1.66
N TYR A 99 20.51 -21.02 0.55
CA TYR A 99 21.13 -22.31 0.26
C TYR A 99 22.51 -22.14 -0.34
#